data_4b59cf37a42d6597c0e1ef67af197039
#
_entry.id   4b59cf37a42d6597c0e1ef67af197039
#
_cell.length_a   1.000
_cell.length_b   1.000
_cell.length_c   1.000
_cell.angle_alpha   90.00
_cell.angle_beta   90.00
_cell.angle_gamma   90.00
#
_symmetry.space_group_name_H-M   'P 1'
#
loop_
_entity.id
_entity.type
_entity.pdbx_description
1 polymer ?
#
loop_
_entity_poly.entity_id
_entity_poly.type
_entity_poly.pdbx_seq_one_letter_code
_entity_poly.pdbx_strand_id
1 'polypeptide(L)'
;MAIGLAYSTQAATVTHTITVNPTLTDWSVTNRVPQFDQRLGTLKSVQVTINANAAGRSEYVSLDRNWQLPVSLAVTNAVSARVGTLTASNSVTVSGASSVAYGVTNVETFAVSLGRAVSTNRNLGVFVGTNTLPVVTSATARTWYSGPGDFSLRWDTRASAVATVAYTFESNCDKDKDGDKDGDKDDDKDGGGR
;
A
#
# COMPACT_ATOMS: atom_id res chain seq x y z
N MET A 1 -50.96 -3.73 7.74
CA MET A 1 -49.65 -3.68 8.47
C MET A 1 -48.61 -4.12 7.47
N ALA A 2 -47.81 -3.21 6.91
CA ALA A 2 -46.80 -3.52 5.91
C ALA A 2 -45.52 -3.96 6.65
N ILE A 3 -45.11 -5.22 6.48
CA ILE A 3 -43.84 -5.72 6.99
C ILE A 3 -42.77 -5.30 5.98
N GLY A 4 -42.01 -4.27 6.30
CA GLY A 4 -40.84 -3.87 5.50
C GLY A 4 -39.74 -4.93 5.66
N LEU A 5 -39.42 -5.62 4.59
CA LEU A 5 -38.24 -6.50 4.53
C LEU A 5 -37.00 -5.60 4.50
N ALA A 6 -36.20 -5.65 5.55
CA ALA A 6 -34.90 -5.01 5.58
C ALA A 6 -33.93 -5.89 4.75
N TYR A 7 -33.57 -5.42 3.55
CA TYR A 7 -32.52 -6.03 2.74
C TYR A 7 -31.16 -5.71 3.39
N SER A 8 -30.43 -6.74 3.78
CA SER A 8 -29.04 -6.55 4.24
C SER A 8 -28.13 -6.45 3.01
N THR A 9 -27.63 -5.26 2.72
CA THR A 9 -26.56 -5.09 1.74
C THR A 9 -25.27 -5.63 2.33
N GLN A 10 -24.64 -6.59 1.67
CA GLN A 10 -23.38 -7.15 2.12
C GLN A 10 -22.22 -6.31 1.58
N ALA A 11 -21.36 -5.82 2.47
CA ALA A 11 -20.13 -5.15 2.08
C ALA A 11 -19.12 -6.19 1.56
N ALA A 12 -18.58 -5.94 0.37
CA ALA A 12 -17.56 -6.76 -0.26
C ALA A 12 -16.31 -5.91 -0.56
N THR A 13 -15.15 -6.55 -0.76
CA THR A 13 -13.90 -5.86 -1.05
C THR A 13 -13.17 -6.54 -2.20
N VAL A 14 -12.70 -5.73 -3.16
CA VAL A 14 -11.76 -6.12 -4.21
C VAL A 14 -10.43 -5.46 -3.96
N THR A 15 -9.33 -6.24 -4.05
CA THR A 15 -7.99 -5.78 -3.71
C THR A 15 -7.03 -6.01 -4.87
N HIS A 16 -6.20 -4.99 -5.15
CA HIS A 16 -5.11 -5.05 -6.13
C HIS A 16 -3.79 -4.79 -5.41
N THR A 17 -2.79 -5.66 -5.65
CA THR A 17 -1.49 -5.59 -5.00
C THR A 17 -0.38 -5.39 -6.04
N ILE A 18 0.55 -4.50 -5.71
CA ILE A 18 1.75 -4.19 -6.48
C ILE A 18 2.95 -4.44 -5.60
N THR A 19 3.92 -5.21 -6.08
CA THR A 19 5.15 -5.52 -5.36
C THR A 19 6.34 -4.92 -6.10
N VAL A 20 7.20 -4.22 -5.36
CA VAL A 20 8.51 -3.76 -5.80
C VAL A 20 9.57 -4.49 -4.99
N ASN A 21 10.40 -5.27 -5.68
CA ASN A 21 11.48 -6.03 -5.05
C ASN A 21 12.58 -5.11 -4.49
N PRO A 22 13.44 -5.60 -3.56
CA PRO A 22 14.52 -4.81 -3.01
C PRO A 22 15.42 -4.23 -4.11
N THR A 23 15.42 -2.91 -4.23
CA THR A 23 16.13 -2.14 -5.25
C THR A 23 16.87 -0.99 -4.57
N LEU A 24 18.03 -0.58 -5.12
CA LEU A 24 18.74 0.59 -4.64
C LEU A 24 17.83 1.82 -4.64
N THR A 25 17.81 2.56 -3.52
CA THR A 25 17.16 3.87 -3.45
C THR A 25 18.01 4.89 -4.27
N ASP A 26 17.44 5.93 -4.89
CA ASP A 26 16.05 6.38 -4.90
C ASP A 26 15.35 5.83 -6.14
N TRP A 27 14.16 5.29 -5.97
CA TRP A 27 13.39 4.78 -7.10
C TRP A 27 11.94 5.27 -7.08
N SER A 28 11.35 5.31 -8.27
CA SER A 28 9.92 5.54 -8.47
C SER A 28 9.43 4.63 -9.59
N VAL A 29 8.38 3.86 -9.31
CA VAL A 29 7.79 2.89 -10.25
C VAL A 29 6.31 3.22 -10.41
N THR A 30 5.86 3.26 -11.66
CA THR A 30 4.45 3.43 -11.98
C THR A 30 3.89 2.12 -12.49
N ASN A 31 2.92 1.57 -11.76
CA ASN A 31 2.12 0.42 -12.14
C ASN A 31 0.68 0.87 -12.44
N ARG A 32 -0.16 -0.04 -12.92
CA ARG A 32 -1.56 0.24 -13.20
C ARG A 32 -2.44 -0.78 -12.51
N VAL A 33 -3.53 -0.31 -11.90
CA VAL A 33 -4.58 -1.16 -11.34
C VAL A 33 -5.90 -0.85 -12.04
N PRO A 34 -6.79 -1.84 -12.21
CA PRO A 34 -8.13 -1.58 -12.74
C PRO A 34 -8.89 -0.59 -11.87
N GLN A 35 -9.69 0.26 -12.48
CA GLN A 35 -10.73 1.00 -11.78
C GLN A 35 -11.80 0.03 -11.25
N PHE A 36 -12.56 0.46 -10.27
CA PHE A 36 -13.69 -0.31 -9.75
C PHE A 36 -14.80 -0.44 -10.81
N ASP A 37 -15.21 -1.67 -11.08
CA ASP A 37 -16.30 -1.96 -11.99
C ASP A 37 -17.67 -1.81 -11.30
N GLN A 38 -18.48 -0.87 -11.77
CA GLN A 38 -19.82 -0.60 -11.21
C GLN A 38 -20.80 -1.77 -11.31
N ARG A 39 -20.53 -2.76 -12.19
CA ARG A 39 -21.35 -3.96 -12.29
C ARG A 39 -21.28 -4.81 -11.02
N LEU A 40 -20.22 -4.69 -10.24
CA LEU A 40 -20.07 -5.39 -8.97
C LEU A 40 -20.95 -4.79 -7.86
N GLY A 41 -21.30 -3.50 -7.96
CA GLY A 41 -22.09 -2.81 -6.95
C GLY A 41 -21.76 -1.33 -6.84
N THR A 42 -22.06 -0.76 -5.68
CA THR A 42 -21.83 0.65 -5.38
C THR A 42 -20.58 0.82 -4.53
N LEU A 43 -19.54 1.48 -5.06
CA LEU A 43 -18.29 1.78 -4.35
C LEU A 43 -18.57 2.67 -3.13
N LYS A 44 -18.12 2.28 -1.96
CA LYS A 44 -18.29 3.01 -0.67
C LYS A 44 -17.01 3.64 -0.16
N SER A 45 -15.89 2.97 -0.35
CA SER A 45 -14.60 3.51 0.05
C SER A 45 -13.45 2.92 -0.77
N VAL A 46 -12.36 3.67 -0.82
CA VAL A 46 -11.08 3.22 -1.38
C VAL A 46 -10.02 3.38 -0.31
N GLN A 47 -9.22 2.34 -0.11
CA GLN A 47 -8.06 2.37 0.77
C GLN A 47 -6.77 2.10 -0.04
N VAL A 48 -5.76 2.90 0.21
CA VAL A 48 -4.39 2.68 -0.28
C VAL A 48 -3.51 2.37 0.91
N THR A 49 -2.84 1.23 0.88
CA THR A 49 -1.88 0.82 1.91
C THR A 49 -0.50 0.67 1.27
N ILE A 50 0.53 1.15 1.94
CA ILE A 50 1.92 0.83 1.61
C ILE A 50 2.58 0.16 2.81
N ASN A 51 3.23 -0.99 2.56
CA ASN A 51 4.14 -1.65 3.48
C ASN A 51 5.49 -1.77 2.77
N ALA A 52 6.55 -1.34 3.43
CA ALA A 52 7.88 -1.33 2.85
C ALA A 52 8.92 -1.76 3.87
N ASN A 53 10.01 -2.34 3.36
CA ASN A 53 11.21 -2.61 4.15
C ASN A 53 12.37 -1.88 3.50
N ALA A 54 13.15 -1.17 4.31
CA ALA A 54 14.39 -0.55 3.88
C ALA A 54 15.54 -1.13 4.72
N ALA A 55 16.62 -1.47 4.04
CA ALA A 55 17.84 -1.96 4.67
C ALA A 55 19.04 -1.28 4.01
N GLY A 56 20.07 -1.03 4.79
CA GLY A 56 21.27 -0.39 4.28
C GLY A 56 22.51 -0.77 5.06
N ARG A 57 23.63 -0.47 4.41
CA ARG A 57 24.98 -0.62 4.95
C ARG A 57 25.74 0.66 4.68
N SER A 58 26.42 1.15 5.72
CA SER A 58 27.39 2.22 5.63
C SER A 58 28.78 1.69 5.92
N GLU A 59 29.75 2.12 5.14
CA GLU A 59 31.18 1.93 5.40
C GLU A 59 31.84 3.29 5.50
N TYR A 60 32.58 3.52 6.58
CA TYR A 60 33.27 4.78 6.77
C TYR A 60 34.65 4.57 7.39
N VAL A 61 35.59 5.41 6.97
CA VAL A 61 36.98 5.38 7.37
C VAL A 61 37.40 6.80 7.69
N SER A 62 37.99 7.01 8.88
CA SER A 62 38.64 8.27 9.19
C SER A 62 39.96 8.39 8.42
N LEU A 63 40.16 9.52 7.76
CA LEU A 63 41.40 9.90 7.08
C LEU A 63 42.25 10.83 7.92
N ASP A 64 41.77 11.24 9.10
CA ASP A 64 42.50 12.05 10.05
C ASP A 64 43.33 11.18 11.01
N ARG A 65 44.63 11.46 11.10
CA ARG A 65 45.57 10.70 11.92
C ARG A 65 45.51 11.01 13.43
N ASN A 66 44.78 12.06 13.75
CA ASN A 66 44.72 12.54 15.14
C ASN A 66 43.44 12.02 15.81
N TRP A 67 43.53 10.93 16.60
CA TRP A 67 42.52 10.50 17.56
C TRP A 67 41.36 9.64 17.01
N GLN A 68 40.65 9.04 17.97
CA GLN A 68 39.29 8.50 17.75
C GLN A 68 38.31 9.67 17.68
N LEU A 69 37.67 9.82 16.53
CA LEU A 69 36.73 10.91 16.29
C LEU A 69 35.29 10.44 16.47
N PRO A 70 34.46 11.19 17.21
CA PRO A 70 33.04 10.90 17.29
C PRO A 70 32.37 11.20 15.95
N VAL A 71 31.68 10.21 15.41
CA VAL A 71 30.88 10.34 14.17
C VAL A 71 29.45 10.01 14.49
N SER A 72 28.55 10.85 14.05
CA SER A 72 27.11 10.60 14.07
C SER A 72 26.60 10.42 12.65
N LEU A 73 25.86 9.35 12.45
CA LEU A 73 25.24 8.98 11.19
C LEU A 73 23.72 8.93 11.35
N ALA A 74 23.00 9.40 10.35
CA ALA A 74 21.55 9.26 10.30
C ALA A 74 21.11 8.96 8.87
N VAL A 75 20.18 8.01 8.71
CA VAL A 75 19.55 7.67 7.44
C VAL A 75 18.06 7.83 7.57
N THR A 76 17.48 8.73 6.79
CA THR A 76 16.03 8.88 6.70
C THR A 76 15.54 8.15 5.45
N ASN A 77 14.74 7.12 5.67
CA ASN A 77 14.05 6.38 4.62
C ASN A 77 12.61 6.87 4.53
N ALA A 78 12.14 7.19 3.34
CA ALA A 78 10.76 7.59 3.07
C ALA A 78 10.19 6.75 1.94
N VAL A 79 8.95 6.30 2.11
CA VAL A 79 8.20 5.54 1.12
C VAL A 79 6.83 6.14 0.89
N SER A 80 6.33 6.04 -0.33
CA SER A 80 4.97 6.48 -0.65
C SER A 80 4.32 5.60 -1.71
N ALA A 81 2.97 5.52 -1.66
CA ALA A 81 2.13 5.02 -2.74
C ALA A 81 1.03 6.03 -3.01
N ARG A 82 0.89 6.45 -4.27
CA ARG A 82 -0.12 7.41 -4.71
C ARG A 82 -1.01 6.80 -5.78
N VAL A 83 -2.33 6.94 -5.59
CA VAL A 83 -3.38 6.50 -6.53
C VAL A 83 -4.44 7.59 -6.60
N GLY A 84 -4.62 8.20 -7.77
CA GLY A 84 -5.53 9.35 -7.91
C GLY A 84 -5.17 10.46 -6.93
N THR A 85 -6.09 10.81 -6.04
CA THR A 85 -5.91 11.84 -5.00
C THR A 85 -5.39 11.30 -3.68
N LEU A 86 -5.34 9.98 -3.50
CA LEU A 86 -4.86 9.33 -2.27
C LEU A 86 -3.35 9.18 -2.30
N THR A 87 -2.71 9.53 -1.18
CA THR A 87 -1.28 9.29 -0.96
C THR A 87 -1.07 8.69 0.43
N ALA A 88 -0.61 7.45 0.47
CA ALA A 88 -0.12 6.80 1.67
C ALA A 88 1.41 6.96 1.71
N SER A 89 1.94 7.63 2.74
CA SER A 89 3.38 7.83 2.90
C SER A 89 3.82 7.67 4.34
N ASN A 90 5.03 7.18 4.53
CA ASN A 90 5.67 7.07 5.84
C ASN A 90 7.17 7.31 5.71
N SER A 91 7.80 7.79 6.78
CA SER A 91 9.24 7.95 6.85
C SER A 91 9.77 7.57 8.23
N VAL A 92 11.00 7.09 8.27
CA VAL A 92 11.71 6.74 9.49
C VAL A 92 13.17 7.17 9.37
N THR A 93 13.70 7.71 10.45
CA THR A 93 15.15 8.03 10.57
C THR A 93 15.78 7.03 11.53
N VAL A 94 16.85 6.40 11.07
CA VAL A 94 17.74 5.59 11.91
C VAL A 94 19.02 6.39 12.12
N SER A 95 19.45 6.50 13.36
CA SER A 95 20.67 7.22 13.72
C SER A 95 21.57 6.34 14.59
N GLY A 96 22.88 6.51 14.41
CA GLY A 96 23.91 5.88 15.20
C GLY A 96 25.04 6.88 15.48
N ALA A 97 25.80 6.62 16.52
CA ALA A 97 27.00 7.36 16.84
C ALA A 97 28.10 6.37 17.25
N SER A 98 29.30 6.58 16.74
CA SER A 98 30.46 5.73 17.04
C SER A 98 31.74 6.55 17.08
N SER A 99 32.81 5.98 17.64
CA SER A 99 34.14 6.53 17.59
C SER A 99 34.96 5.82 16.54
N VAL A 100 35.58 6.56 15.65
CA VAL A 100 36.28 6.03 14.47
C VAL A 100 37.78 6.33 14.60
N ALA A 101 38.59 5.27 14.54
CA ALA A 101 40.07 5.42 14.52
C ALA A 101 40.55 5.59 13.06
N TYR A 102 41.71 6.27 12.92
CA TYR A 102 42.37 6.48 11.63
C TYR A 102 42.61 5.14 10.89
N GLY A 103 42.26 5.13 9.63
CA GLY A 103 42.48 3.97 8.73
C GLY A 103 41.68 2.71 9.07
N VAL A 104 40.82 2.74 10.08
CA VAL A 104 39.95 1.61 10.44
C VAL A 104 38.62 1.74 9.73
N THR A 105 38.25 0.72 8.96
CA THR A 105 36.93 0.65 8.32
C THR A 105 35.89 0.25 9.36
N ASN A 106 34.90 1.11 9.55
CA ASN A 106 33.71 0.82 10.35
C ASN A 106 32.55 0.51 9.43
N VAL A 107 31.73 -0.44 9.86
CA VAL A 107 30.56 -0.88 9.11
C VAL A 107 29.34 -0.84 10.02
N GLU A 108 28.32 -0.14 9.60
CA GLU A 108 27.02 -0.13 10.25
C GLU A 108 25.95 -0.63 9.30
N THR A 109 25.01 -1.40 9.82
CA THR A 109 23.85 -1.90 9.07
C THR A 109 22.57 -1.51 9.77
N PHE A 110 21.53 -1.28 9.00
CA PHE A 110 20.20 -1.05 9.53
C PHE A 110 19.16 -1.81 8.70
N ALA A 111 18.02 -2.10 9.34
CA ALA A 111 16.83 -2.60 8.69
C ALA A 111 15.60 -2.00 9.39
N VAL A 112 14.66 -1.49 8.60
CA VAL A 112 13.45 -0.86 9.12
C VAL A 112 12.25 -1.25 8.28
N SER A 113 11.09 -1.36 8.94
CA SER A 113 9.80 -1.56 8.29
C SER A 113 8.97 -0.29 8.41
N LEU A 114 8.34 0.09 7.31
CA LEU A 114 7.46 1.25 7.22
C LEU A 114 6.10 0.79 6.71
N GLY A 115 5.04 1.35 7.29
CA GLY A 115 3.68 1.05 6.84
C GLY A 115 2.76 2.26 7.02
N ARG A 116 1.83 2.44 6.08
CA ARG A 116 0.80 3.46 6.14
C ARG A 116 -0.41 3.03 5.33
N ALA A 117 -1.60 3.27 5.88
CA ALA A 117 -2.87 3.16 5.16
C ALA A 117 -3.59 4.51 5.18
N VAL A 118 -4.22 4.84 4.06
CA VAL A 118 -5.07 6.04 3.90
C VAL A 118 -6.31 5.61 3.14
N SER A 119 -7.49 6.06 3.59
CA SER A 119 -8.77 5.75 2.96
C SER A 119 -9.57 7.01 2.66
N THR A 120 -10.49 6.89 1.68
CA THR A 120 -11.49 7.92 1.39
C THR A 120 -12.84 7.29 1.09
N ASN A 121 -13.90 7.99 1.45
CA ASN A 121 -15.29 7.75 1.04
C ASN A 121 -15.85 8.93 0.21
N ARG A 122 -14.99 9.88 -0.19
CA ARG A 122 -15.33 11.07 -0.97
C ARG A 122 -14.66 11.04 -2.33
N ASN A 123 -15.28 11.74 -3.30
CA ASN A 123 -14.73 11.86 -4.67
C ASN A 123 -14.41 10.51 -5.32
N LEU A 124 -15.24 9.50 -5.07
CA LEU A 124 -15.03 8.13 -5.51
C LEU A 124 -15.09 7.96 -7.04
N GLY A 125 -15.67 8.92 -7.77
CA GLY A 125 -15.82 8.87 -9.22
C GLY A 125 -14.50 8.68 -9.99
N VAL A 126 -13.37 9.17 -9.47
CA VAL A 126 -12.05 8.97 -10.11
C VAL A 126 -11.59 7.52 -10.06
N PHE A 127 -12.12 6.73 -9.13
CA PHE A 127 -11.77 5.32 -8.94
C PHE A 127 -12.70 4.35 -9.67
N VAL A 128 -13.77 4.86 -10.28
CA VAL A 128 -14.82 4.07 -10.93
C VAL A 128 -14.69 4.16 -12.44
N GLY A 129 -14.80 3.02 -13.13
CA GLY A 129 -14.75 2.96 -14.59
C GLY A 129 -14.26 1.63 -15.12
N THR A 130 -13.97 1.60 -16.41
CA THR A 130 -13.48 0.41 -17.15
C THR A 130 -12.00 0.52 -17.52
N ASN A 131 -11.35 1.62 -17.13
CA ASN A 131 -9.95 1.88 -17.42
C ASN A 131 -9.03 1.43 -16.26
N THR A 132 -7.77 1.86 -16.32
CA THR A 132 -6.80 1.64 -15.25
C THR A 132 -6.34 2.95 -14.64
N LEU A 133 -5.99 2.91 -13.36
CA LEU A 133 -5.40 4.01 -12.62
C LEU A 133 -3.89 3.80 -12.44
N PRO A 134 -3.07 4.84 -12.60
CA PRO A 134 -1.67 4.78 -12.25
C PRO A 134 -1.51 4.71 -10.73
N VAL A 135 -0.68 3.79 -10.29
CA VAL A 135 -0.19 3.67 -8.91
C VAL A 135 1.30 3.99 -8.93
N VAL A 136 1.66 5.14 -8.40
CA VAL A 136 3.06 5.56 -8.28
C VAL A 136 3.56 5.17 -6.90
N THR A 137 4.52 4.23 -6.88
CA THR A 137 5.20 3.81 -5.66
C THR A 137 6.62 4.31 -5.71
N SER A 138 7.11 4.92 -4.61
CA SER A 138 8.47 5.44 -4.54
C SER A 138 9.12 5.17 -3.20
N ALA A 139 10.45 5.08 -3.20
CA ALA A 139 11.27 5.06 -2.00
C ALA A 139 12.48 5.97 -2.20
N THR A 140 12.81 6.73 -1.16
CA THR A 140 14.00 7.60 -1.11
C THR A 140 14.76 7.35 0.18
N ALA A 141 16.09 7.51 0.12
CA ALA A 141 16.93 7.49 1.30
C ALA A 141 17.81 8.75 1.33
N ARG A 142 17.85 9.41 2.47
CA ARG A 142 18.73 10.55 2.71
C ARG A 142 19.64 10.25 3.86
N THR A 143 20.92 10.45 3.63
CA THR A 143 21.96 10.22 4.61
C THR A 143 22.50 11.56 5.11
N TRP A 144 22.70 11.64 6.41
CA TRP A 144 23.35 12.74 7.10
C TRP A 144 24.51 12.18 7.88
N TYR A 145 25.63 12.87 7.83
CA TYR A 145 26.74 12.55 8.70
C TYR A 145 27.26 13.82 9.36
N SER A 146 27.75 13.69 10.57
CA SER A 146 28.36 14.77 11.34
C SER A 146 29.52 14.22 12.13
N GLY A 147 30.65 14.89 12.08
CA GLY A 147 31.87 14.54 12.81
C GLY A 147 33.01 15.47 12.43
N PRO A 148 34.02 15.64 13.28
CA PRO A 148 35.24 16.40 12.97
C PRO A 148 36.14 15.57 12.04
N GLY A 149 36.94 16.25 11.22
CA GLY A 149 37.96 15.64 10.35
C GLY A 149 37.46 15.15 9.01
N ASP A 150 38.36 14.54 8.26
CA ASP A 150 38.07 13.99 6.93
C ASP A 150 37.66 12.53 7.00
N PHE A 151 36.61 12.17 6.26
CA PHE A 151 36.08 10.82 6.19
C PHE A 151 35.88 10.37 4.75
N SER A 152 36.15 9.10 4.48
CA SER A 152 35.60 8.38 3.33
C SER A 152 34.34 7.66 3.76
N LEU A 153 33.25 7.87 3.03
CA LEU A 153 31.93 7.32 3.35
C LEU A 153 31.31 6.66 2.13
N ARG A 154 30.85 5.42 2.28
CA ARG A 154 30.10 4.67 1.26
C ARG A 154 28.77 4.20 1.85
N TRP A 155 27.72 4.36 1.07
CA TRP A 155 26.36 3.94 1.42
C TRP A 155 25.77 3.00 0.37
N ASP A 156 25.06 2.01 0.83
CA ASP A 156 24.18 1.16 0.03
C ASP A 156 22.87 1.02 0.79
N THR A 157 21.80 1.60 0.26
CA THR A 157 20.45 1.48 0.84
C THR A 157 19.53 0.91 -0.21
N ARG A 158 18.79 -0.13 0.17
CA ARG A 158 17.79 -0.79 -0.65
C ARG A 158 16.44 -0.72 0.01
N ALA A 159 15.40 -0.55 -0.80
CA ALA A 159 14.03 -0.60 -0.32
C ALA A 159 13.19 -1.52 -1.21
N SER A 160 12.26 -2.24 -0.57
CA SER A 160 11.17 -2.97 -1.20
C SER A 160 9.84 -2.40 -0.73
N ALA A 161 8.79 -2.54 -1.52
CA ALA A 161 7.46 -2.09 -1.14
C ALA A 161 6.36 -2.99 -1.68
N VAL A 162 5.29 -3.12 -0.90
CA VAL A 162 4.01 -3.69 -1.31
C VAL A 162 2.95 -2.62 -1.17
N ALA A 163 2.41 -2.17 -2.29
CA ALA A 163 1.29 -1.23 -2.33
C ALA A 163 0.00 -1.99 -2.62
N THR A 164 -1.05 -1.72 -1.85
CA THR A 164 -2.35 -2.36 -1.98
C THR A 164 -3.43 -1.31 -2.17
N VAL A 165 -4.28 -1.49 -3.17
CA VAL A 165 -5.49 -0.69 -3.42
C VAL A 165 -6.69 -1.57 -3.17
N ALA A 166 -7.51 -1.22 -2.18
CA ALA A 166 -8.71 -1.95 -1.79
C ALA A 166 -9.97 -1.10 -2.08
N TYR A 167 -10.92 -1.67 -2.81
CA TYR A 167 -12.23 -1.11 -3.12
C TYR A 167 -13.28 -1.81 -2.27
N THR A 168 -13.89 -1.10 -1.32
CA THR A 168 -15.01 -1.63 -0.53
C THR A 168 -16.32 -1.13 -1.13
N PHE A 169 -17.26 -2.03 -1.38
CA PHE A 169 -18.50 -1.74 -2.07
C PHE A 169 -19.68 -2.52 -1.49
N GLU A 170 -20.87 -2.05 -1.73
CA GLU A 170 -22.12 -2.80 -1.52
C GLU A 170 -22.44 -3.54 -2.80
N SER A 171 -22.54 -4.88 -2.73
CA SER A 171 -22.84 -5.71 -3.90
C SER A 171 -24.31 -5.55 -4.33
N ASN A 172 -24.55 -5.64 -5.66
CA ASN A 172 -25.89 -5.63 -6.23
C ASN A 172 -26.58 -7.02 -6.13
N CYS A 173 -26.18 -7.87 -5.19
CA CYS A 173 -26.74 -9.21 -5.08
C CYS A 173 -28.26 -9.18 -4.87
N ASP A 174 -28.95 -9.96 -5.70
CA ASP A 174 -30.33 -10.44 -5.58
C ASP A 174 -31.47 -9.51 -6.02
N LYS A 175 -31.52 -9.24 -7.34
CA LYS A 175 -32.82 -8.97 -7.96
C LYS A 175 -33.42 -10.17 -8.72
N ASP A 176 -32.71 -11.30 -8.81
CA ASP A 176 -33.08 -12.37 -9.75
C ASP A 176 -33.55 -13.69 -9.08
N LYS A 177 -33.96 -13.67 -7.82
CA LYS A 177 -34.44 -14.92 -7.15
C LYS A 177 -35.92 -15.00 -6.82
N ASP A 178 -36.72 -14.02 -7.16
CA ASP A 178 -38.17 -14.06 -6.85
C ASP A 178 -39.05 -14.13 -8.10
N GLY A 179 -38.65 -14.88 -9.12
CA GLY A 179 -39.39 -14.95 -10.38
C GLY A 179 -39.71 -16.33 -10.89
N ASP A 180 -39.98 -17.35 -10.06
CA ASP A 180 -40.57 -18.59 -10.55
C ASP A 180 -41.27 -19.34 -9.42
N LYS A 181 -42.43 -18.82 -9.04
CA LYS A 181 -43.52 -19.58 -8.40
C LYS A 181 -44.82 -19.28 -9.10
N ASP A 182 -44.88 -19.58 -10.35
CA ASP A 182 -46.14 -19.74 -11.03
C ASP A 182 -46.70 -21.11 -10.68
N GLY A 183 -47.82 -21.06 -9.97
CA GLY A 183 -48.50 -22.20 -9.46
C GLY A 183 -49.14 -23.04 -10.57
N ASP A 184 -48.81 -24.29 -10.56
CA ASP A 184 -49.66 -25.32 -11.13
C ASP A 184 -50.95 -25.35 -10.33
N LYS A 185 -52.00 -24.78 -10.93
CA LYS A 185 -53.38 -25.05 -10.56
C LYS A 185 -53.84 -26.23 -11.36
N ASP A 186 -53.78 -27.41 -10.77
CA ASP A 186 -54.52 -28.58 -11.22
C ASP A 186 -56.03 -28.29 -11.07
N ASP A 187 -56.70 -28.00 -12.18
CA ASP A 187 -58.14 -28.01 -12.29
C ASP A 187 -58.60 -29.47 -12.52
N ASP A 188 -58.77 -30.20 -11.42
CA ASP A 188 -59.58 -31.42 -11.41
C ASP A 188 -61.03 -31.04 -11.65
N LYS A 189 -61.52 -31.22 -12.88
CA LYS A 189 -62.93 -31.29 -13.19
C LYS A 189 -63.37 -32.72 -13.26
N ASP A 190 -63.85 -33.21 -12.16
CA ASP A 190 -64.85 -34.29 -12.14
C ASP A 190 -66.04 -33.93 -13.00
N GLY A 191 -66.29 -34.76 -13.97
CA GLY A 191 -67.48 -34.77 -14.84
C GLY A 191 -68.07 -36.15 -14.87
N GLY A 192 -68.87 -36.46 -13.86
CA GLY A 192 -69.66 -37.65 -13.84
C GLY A 192 -70.81 -37.56 -14.83
N GLY A 193 -71.26 -38.68 -15.29
CA GLY A 193 -72.56 -38.75 -15.90
C GLY A 193 -72.84 -39.93 -16.88
N ARG A 194 -73.37 -40.95 -16.35
CA ARG A 194 -74.20 -41.99 -17.02
C ARG A 194 -73.51 -43.10 -17.77
#